data_fef265740a3c4de05fedd71f69577751
#
_entry.id   fef265740a3c4de05fedd71f69577751
#
_cell.length_a   1.000
_cell.length_b   1.000
_cell.length_c   1.000
_cell.angle_alpha   90.00
_cell.angle_beta   90.00
_cell.angle_gamma   90.00
#
_symmetry.space_group_name_H-M   'P 1'
#
loop_
_entity.id
_entity.type
_entity.pdbx_description
1 polymer ?
#
loop_
_entity_poly.entity_id
_entity_poly.type
_entity_poly.pdbx_seq_one_letter_code
_entity_poly.pdbx_strand_id
1 'polypeptide(L)'
;MTKLYYRGMAEKDGKSKIGRSARLLGVRLGIDIDVEQLPRDWLDEQGYLLAEPQRNNSGNIVTVGIRNNKGMSVSLSIESLPAFRRPAIFGGTGLDPLWQIESSKITGELQAVQNSPTHVSILPMTTMLLEKYEAALANTRDYWERV
;
A
#
# COMPACT_ATOMS: atom_id res chain seq x y z
N MET A 1 -2.82 -18.32 -12.41
CA MET A 1 -3.38 -17.31 -13.32
C MET A 1 -3.19 -15.91 -12.75
N THR A 2 -2.63 -15.01 -13.53
CA THR A 2 -2.37 -13.63 -13.09
C THR A 2 -3.66 -12.82 -13.13
N LYS A 3 -3.97 -12.10 -12.04
CA LYS A 3 -5.09 -11.17 -11.97
C LYS A 3 -4.59 -9.76 -12.24
N LEU A 4 -5.50 -8.88 -12.65
CA LEU A 4 -5.25 -7.46 -12.74
C LEU A 4 -5.94 -6.74 -11.58
N TYR A 5 -5.22 -5.80 -10.98
CA TYR A 5 -5.74 -4.93 -9.94
C TYR A 5 -5.82 -3.51 -10.49
N TYR A 6 -6.89 -2.80 -10.15
CA TYR A 6 -7.17 -1.46 -10.67
C TYR A 6 -7.19 -0.42 -9.55
N ARG A 7 -6.65 0.75 -9.85
CA ARG A 7 -6.66 1.89 -8.94
C ARG A 7 -6.58 3.19 -9.71
N GLY A 8 -7.37 4.19 -9.30
CA GLY A 8 -7.24 5.57 -9.79
C GLY A 8 -6.07 6.26 -9.10
N MET A 9 -5.14 6.81 -9.87
CA MET A 9 -3.97 7.51 -9.33
C MET A 9 -3.57 8.65 -10.27
N ALA A 10 -3.05 9.73 -9.69
CA ALA A 10 -2.50 10.83 -10.47
C ALA A 10 -1.29 10.36 -11.30
N GLU A 11 -1.04 11.06 -12.39
CA GLU A 11 0.09 10.79 -13.28
C GLU A 11 1.23 11.77 -13.00
N LYS A 12 2.45 11.27 -13.10
CA LYS A 12 3.66 12.10 -13.07
C LYS A 12 4.71 11.48 -13.99
N ASP A 13 5.20 12.27 -14.94
CA ASP A 13 6.24 11.85 -15.90
C ASP A 13 5.88 10.57 -16.66
N GLY A 14 4.61 10.44 -17.06
CA GLY A 14 4.11 9.31 -17.83
C GLY A 14 3.83 8.05 -17.01
N LYS A 15 3.98 8.10 -15.67
CA LYS A 15 3.75 6.98 -14.77
C LYS A 15 2.81 7.38 -13.65
N SER A 16 2.29 6.40 -12.91
CA SER A 16 1.49 6.66 -11.72
C SER A 16 2.32 7.43 -10.70
N LYS A 17 1.67 8.40 -10.03
CA LYS A 17 2.33 9.25 -9.05
C LYS A 17 2.43 8.52 -7.71
N ILE A 18 3.20 7.47 -7.66
CA ILE A 18 3.52 6.74 -6.44
C ILE A 18 4.88 7.19 -5.93
N GLY A 19 4.95 7.59 -4.67
CA GLY A 19 6.19 7.99 -4.02
C GLY A 19 6.30 7.39 -2.61
N ARG A 20 7.36 7.76 -1.90
CA ARG A 20 7.71 7.16 -0.61
C ARG A 20 7.04 7.84 0.57
N SER A 21 5.79 8.24 0.45
CA SER A 21 5.03 8.77 1.58
C SER A 21 3.56 8.40 1.41
N ALA A 22 2.83 8.34 2.51
CA ALA A 22 1.40 8.06 2.49
C ALA A 22 0.66 9.00 1.54
N ARG A 23 1.02 10.29 1.56
CA ARG A 23 0.44 11.29 0.66
C ARG A 23 0.65 10.95 -0.82
N LEU A 24 1.88 10.57 -1.18
CA LEU A 24 2.23 10.24 -2.57
C LEU A 24 1.71 8.87 -3.00
N LEU A 25 1.35 8.03 -2.03
CA LEU A 25 0.71 6.74 -2.28
C LEU A 25 -0.81 6.87 -2.34
N GLY A 26 -1.36 8.01 -1.92
CA GLY A 26 -2.80 8.20 -1.84
C GLY A 26 -3.46 7.37 -0.76
N VAL A 27 -2.75 7.03 0.30
CA VAL A 27 -3.28 6.28 1.45
C VAL A 27 -3.32 7.17 2.68
N ARG A 28 -4.34 6.95 3.53
CA ARG A 28 -4.55 7.74 4.74
C ARG A 28 -4.13 6.94 5.96
N LEU A 29 -3.23 7.50 6.76
CA LEU A 29 -2.77 6.85 7.99
C LEU A 29 -3.91 6.71 8.98
N GLY A 30 -4.05 5.55 9.58
CA GLY A 30 -5.11 5.25 10.54
C GLY A 30 -6.48 4.97 9.92
N ILE A 31 -6.65 5.16 8.61
CA ILE A 31 -7.91 4.93 7.91
C ILE A 31 -7.73 3.83 6.85
N ASP A 32 -6.86 4.06 5.88
CA ASP A 32 -6.59 3.08 4.81
C ASP A 32 -5.56 2.05 5.24
N ILE A 33 -4.64 2.45 6.12
CA ILE A 33 -3.62 1.58 6.69
C ILE A 33 -3.57 1.76 8.21
N ASP A 34 -3.41 0.67 8.94
CA ASP A 34 -3.24 0.71 10.38
C ASP A 34 -1.78 0.96 10.73
N VAL A 35 -1.56 1.95 11.59
CA VAL A 35 -0.23 2.27 12.11
C VAL A 35 -0.28 2.30 13.62
N GLU A 36 0.83 1.92 14.25
CA GLU A 36 1.00 2.03 15.68
C GLU A 36 2.41 2.48 15.99
N GLN A 37 2.55 3.19 17.10
CA GLN A 37 3.87 3.57 17.61
C GLN A 37 4.43 2.41 18.41
N LEU A 38 5.65 2.03 18.08
CA LEU A 38 6.36 0.96 18.78
C LEU A 38 7.64 1.50 19.38
N PRO A 39 8.02 1.03 20.60
CA PRO A 39 9.37 1.29 21.10
C PRO A 39 10.40 0.73 20.11
N ARG A 40 11.52 1.44 19.97
CA ARG A 40 12.60 1.01 19.08
C ARG A 40 13.05 -0.42 19.38
N ASP A 41 12.95 -0.83 20.63
CA ASP A 41 13.37 -2.16 21.11
C ASP A 41 12.60 -3.31 20.45
N TRP A 42 11.42 -3.04 19.91
CA TRP A 42 10.60 -4.06 19.26
C TRP A 42 10.94 -4.28 17.78
N LEU A 43 11.87 -3.49 17.23
CA LEU A 43 12.23 -3.56 15.83
C LEU A 43 13.71 -3.87 15.66
N ASP A 44 14.05 -4.66 14.64
CA ASP A 44 15.44 -4.91 14.28
C ASP A 44 16.04 -3.70 13.54
N GLU A 45 17.30 -3.80 13.15
CA GLU A 45 17.99 -2.71 12.43
C GLU A 45 17.37 -2.41 11.06
N GLN A 46 16.72 -3.40 10.46
CA GLN A 46 16.04 -3.25 9.18
C GLN A 46 14.61 -2.77 9.33
N GLY A 47 14.08 -2.65 10.56
CA GLY A 47 12.73 -2.17 10.81
C GLY A 47 11.65 -3.24 10.79
N TYR A 48 12.02 -4.51 10.97
CA TYR A 48 11.07 -5.62 11.12
C TYR A 48 10.79 -5.91 12.59
N LEU A 49 9.56 -6.37 12.87
CA LEU A 49 9.12 -6.70 14.22
C LEU A 49 9.89 -7.90 14.75
N LEU A 50 10.39 -7.75 15.98
CA LEU A 50 11.05 -8.82 16.73
C LEU A 50 10.02 -9.63 17.52
N ALA A 51 10.33 -10.91 17.77
CA ALA A 51 9.52 -11.76 18.65
C ALA A 51 9.60 -11.29 20.12
N GLU A 52 10.74 -10.74 20.53
CA GLU A 52 10.98 -10.18 21.87
C GLU A 52 11.68 -8.84 21.74
N PRO A 53 11.42 -7.88 22.65
CA PRO A 53 12.08 -6.58 22.58
C PRO A 53 13.57 -6.70 22.90
N GLN A 54 14.38 -5.90 22.20
CA GLN A 54 15.78 -5.68 22.57
C GLN A 54 15.82 -4.73 23.78
N ARG A 55 16.74 -4.96 24.69
CA ARG A 55 16.78 -4.18 25.95
C ARG A 55 17.70 -2.97 25.93
N ASN A 56 18.10 -2.50 24.76
CA ASN A 56 19.12 -1.46 24.64
C ASN A 56 18.58 -0.03 24.60
N ASN A 57 17.29 0.16 24.30
CA ASN A 57 16.69 1.49 24.11
C ASN A 57 15.38 1.64 24.87
N SER A 58 15.35 1.11 26.06
CA SER A 58 14.13 0.95 26.85
C SER A 58 13.21 2.18 26.88
N GLY A 59 11.99 2.00 26.44
CA GLY A 59 10.90 2.92 26.65
C GLY A 59 10.76 4.07 25.66
N ASN A 60 11.70 4.29 24.76
CA ASN A 60 11.60 5.38 23.77
C ASN A 60 10.79 4.96 22.55
N ILE A 61 9.69 5.65 22.30
CA ILE A 61 8.88 5.47 21.09
C ILE A 61 9.50 6.32 20.00
N VAL A 62 10.22 5.69 19.07
CA VAL A 62 10.95 6.39 18.00
C VAL A 62 10.50 6.00 16.62
N THR A 63 9.61 5.00 16.51
CA THR A 63 9.20 4.48 15.20
C THR A 63 7.71 4.24 15.16
N VAL A 64 7.20 4.20 13.94
CA VAL A 64 5.82 3.83 13.66
C VAL A 64 5.85 2.52 12.89
N GLY A 65 5.20 1.52 13.42
CA GLY A 65 5.03 0.24 12.75
C GLY A 65 3.71 0.22 11.99
N ILE A 66 3.66 -0.54 10.93
CA ILE A 66 2.41 -0.80 10.20
C ILE A 66 2.04 -2.28 10.35
N ARG A 67 0.79 -2.51 10.72
CA ARG A 67 0.23 -3.86 10.87
C ARG A 67 -0.22 -4.39 9.52
N ASN A 68 -0.29 -5.71 9.42
CA ASN A 68 -0.69 -6.39 8.19
C ASN A 68 -2.19 -6.70 8.11
N ASN A 69 -3.05 -5.78 8.59
CA ASN A 69 -4.50 -5.95 8.57
C ASN A 69 -5.25 -4.95 7.68
N LYS A 70 -4.61 -3.86 7.28
CA LYS A 70 -5.14 -2.90 6.31
C LYS A 70 -4.02 -2.43 5.40
N GLY A 71 -4.33 -2.20 4.15
CA GLY A 71 -3.35 -1.77 3.17
C GLY A 71 -3.96 -0.97 2.04
N MET A 72 -3.13 -0.60 1.08
CA MET A 72 -3.57 0.12 -0.12
C MET A 72 -4.68 -0.65 -0.82
N SER A 73 -5.84 0.01 -1.04
CA SER A 73 -6.99 -0.60 -1.68
C SER A 73 -6.86 -0.63 -3.19
N VAL A 74 -7.17 -1.78 -3.77
CA VAL A 74 -7.31 -1.96 -5.22
C VAL A 74 -8.56 -2.77 -5.51
N SER A 75 -9.04 -2.73 -6.74
CA SER A 75 -10.23 -3.47 -7.17
C SER A 75 -9.89 -4.54 -8.19
N LEU A 76 -10.69 -5.61 -8.20
CA LEU A 76 -10.55 -6.69 -9.17
C LEU A 76 -11.23 -6.38 -10.51
N SER A 77 -12.08 -5.34 -10.58
CA SER A 77 -12.71 -4.88 -11.80
C SER A 77 -12.82 -3.36 -11.82
N ILE A 78 -12.92 -2.80 -13.01
CA ILE A 78 -13.08 -1.34 -13.17
C ILE A 78 -14.41 -0.88 -12.58
N GLU A 79 -15.47 -1.64 -12.82
CA GLU A 79 -16.83 -1.30 -12.38
C GLU A 79 -16.99 -1.30 -10.85
N SER A 80 -16.17 -2.05 -10.14
CA SER A 80 -16.23 -2.12 -8.68
C SER A 80 -15.48 -1.02 -7.98
N LEU A 81 -14.71 -0.19 -8.70
CA LEU A 81 -14.07 0.99 -8.13
C LEU A 81 -15.12 1.99 -7.66
N PRO A 82 -14.87 2.68 -6.53
CA PRO A 82 -15.71 3.82 -6.17
C PRO A 82 -15.76 4.86 -7.29
N ALA A 83 -16.88 5.56 -7.43
CA ALA A 83 -17.06 6.52 -8.52
C ALA A 83 -15.93 7.57 -8.58
N PHE A 84 -15.46 8.04 -7.41
CA PHE A 84 -14.39 9.05 -7.35
C PHE A 84 -13.00 8.52 -7.74
N ARG A 85 -12.83 7.20 -7.82
CA ARG A 85 -11.61 6.54 -8.26
C ARG A 85 -11.68 6.07 -9.72
N ARG A 86 -12.84 6.18 -10.33
CA ARG A 86 -13.11 5.73 -11.67
C ARG A 86 -13.28 6.95 -12.60
N PRO A 87 -12.44 7.09 -13.65
CA PRO A 87 -12.57 8.22 -14.58
C PRO A 87 -13.93 8.25 -15.29
N ALA A 88 -14.33 9.43 -15.77
CA ALA A 88 -15.59 9.62 -16.47
C ALA A 88 -15.74 8.70 -17.69
N ILE A 89 -14.66 8.43 -18.41
CA ILE A 89 -14.66 7.52 -19.57
C ILE A 89 -15.09 6.10 -19.18
N PHE A 90 -14.94 5.73 -17.90
CA PHE A 90 -15.36 4.43 -17.38
C PHE A 90 -16.61 4.55 -16.51
N GLY A 91 -17.34 5.64 -16.61
CA GLY A 91 -18.62 5.84 -15.92
C GLY A 91 -18.53 6.41 -14.50
N GLY A 92 -17.37 6.91 -14.11
CA GLY A 92 -17.17 7.49 -12.78
C GLY A 92 -17.11 9.02 -12.78
N THR A 93 -16.67 9.57 -11.66
CA THR A 93 -16.48 11.01 -11.45
C THR A 93 -15.04 11.36 -11.08
N GLY A 94 -14.13 10.37 -11.13
CA GLY A 94 -12.73 10.57 -10.79
C GLY A 94 -11.99 11.46 -11.78
N LEU A 95 -11.06 12.25 -11.25
CA LEU A 95 -10.24 13.16 -12.05
C LEU A 95 -8.89 12.55 -12.43
N ASP A 96 -8.49 11.48 -11.74
CA ASP A 96 -7.22 10.82 -11.97
C ASP A 96 -7.35 9.71 -13.04
N PRO A 97 -6.27 9.45 -13.80
CA PRO A 97 -6.23 8.31 -14.68
C PRO A 97 -6.41 6.98 -13.96
N LEU A 98 -6.86 5.99 -14.69
CA LEU A 98 -6.99 4.62 -14.20
C LEU A 98 -5.73 3.84 -14.55
N TRP A 99 -5.24 3.07 -13.56
CA TRP A 99 -4.04 2.25 -13.68
C TRP A 99 -4.35 0.81 -13.34
N GLN A 100 -3.57 -0.10 -13.90
CA GLN A 100 -3.65 -1.53 -13.61
C GLN A 100 -2.26 -2.09 -13.31
N ILE A 101 -2.22 -3.11 -12.47
CA ILE A 101 -1.01 -3.87 -12.16
C ILE A 101 -1.33 -5.35 -12.12
N GLU A 102 -0.42 -6.17 -12.64
CA GLU A 102 -0.56 -7.61 -12.53
C GLU A 102 -0.29 -8.08 -11.09
N SER A 103 -1.09 -9.02 -10.61
CA SER A 103 -0.93 -9.58 -9.27
C SER A 103 0.45 -10.18 -9.03
N SER A 104 1.10 -10.69 -10.07
CA SER A 104 2.45 -11.24 -9.99
C SER A 104 3.52 -10.22 -9.61
N LYS A 105 3.21 -8.92 -9.72
CA LYS A 105 4.13 -7.84 -9.34
C LYS A 105 4.02 -7.47 -7.85
N ILE A 106 3.04 -8.00 -7.15
CA ILE A 106 2.89 -7.80 -5.71
C ILE A 106 3.62 -8.95 -5.01
N THR A 107 4.88 -8.74 -4.74
CA THR A 107 5.80 -9.77 -4.22
C THR A 107 6.75 -9.18 -3.19
N GLY A 108 7.66 -10.00 -2.68
CA GLY A 108 8.69 -9.57 -1.73
C GLY A 108 8.10 -9.19 -0.38
N GLU A 109 8.17 -7.93 -0.03
CA GLU A 109 7.67 -7.41 1.25
C GLU A 109 6.16 -7.14 1.24
N LEU A 110 5.51 -7.33 0.10
CA LEU A 110 4.08 -7.08 -0.07
C LEU A 110 3.32 -8.36 -0.36
N GLN A 111 2.05 -8.37 0.03
CA GLN A 111 1.09 -9.41 -0.33
C GLN A 111 -0.24 -8.78 -0.71
N ALA A 112 -1.00 -9.47 -1.55
CA ALA A 112 -2.35 -9.07 -1.91
C ALA A 112 -3.35 -9.99 -1.20
N VAL A 113 -4.28 -9.40 -0.46
CA VAL A 113 -5.31 -10.14 0.28
C VAL A 113 -6.68 -9.71 -0.21
N GLN A 114 -7.43 -10.65 -0.76
CA GLN A 114 -8.80 -10.41 -1.21
C GLN A 114 -9.72 -10.45 0.01
N ASN A 115 -10.40 -9.34 0.30
CA ASN A 115 -11.32 -9.22 1.44
C ASN A 115 -12.80 -9.19 1.05
N SER A 116 -13.10 -9.13 -0.24
CA SER A 116 -14.47 -9.23 -0.75
C SER A 116 -14.42 -9.76 -2.19
N PRO A 117 -15.56 -10.05 -2.83
CA PRO A 117 -15.56 -10.47 -4.24
C PRO A 117 -14.90 -9.49 -5.21
N THR A 118 -14.79 -8.21 -4.84
CA THR A 118 -14.29 -7.15 -5.73
C THR A 118 -13.12 -6.37 -5.17
N HIS A 119 -12.80 -6.52 -3.88
CA HIS A 119 -11.81 -5.68 -3.20
C HIS A 119 -10.60 -6.48 -2.74
N VAL A 120 -9.42 -5.90 -2.97
CA VAL A 120 -8.14 -6.45 -2.53
C VAL A 120 -7.37 -5.36 -1.78
N SER A 121 -6.69 -5.75 -0.72
CA SER A 121 -5.76 -4.88 0.00
C SER A 121 -4.33 -5.35 -0.25
N ILE A 122 -3.45 -4.42 -0.58
CA ILE A 122 -2.01 -4.68 -0.69
C ILE A 122 -1.40 -4.42 0.67
N LEU A 123 -1.01 -5.49 1.35
CA LEU A 123 -0.54 -5.47 2.74
C LEU A 123 0.96 -5.69 2.81
N PRO A 124 1.60 -5.28 3.93
CA PRO A 124 2.95 -5.77 4.19
C PRO A 124 2.90 -7.28 4.49
N MET A 125 3.95 -7.99 4.15
CA MET A 125 4.05 -9.43 4.47
C MET A 125 4.13 -9.69 5.96
N THR A 126 4.75 -8.77 6.70
CA THR A 126 4.86 -8.80 8.17
C THR A 126 4.72 -7.37 8.71
N THR A 127 4.52 -7.24 10.01
CA THR A 127 4.60 -5.91 10.65
C THR A 127 6.01 -5.34 10.45
N MET A 128 6.07 -4.10 9.98
CA MET A 128 7.33 -3.44 9.64
C MET A 128 7.20 -1.94 9.87
N LEU A 129 8.29 -1.21 9.78
CA LEU A 129 8.26 0.25 9.79
C LEU A 129 7.37 0.76 8.65
N LEU A 130 6.62 1.82 8.93
CA LEU A 130 5.81 2.50 7.91
C LEU A 130 6.65 2.87 6.69
N GLU A 131 7.85 3.39 6.91
CA GLU A 131 8.78 3.79 5.83
C GLU A 131 9.13 2.61 4.91
N LYS A 132 9.25 1.41 5.45
CA LYS A 132 9.53 0.21 4.65
C LYS A 132 8.35 -0.15 3.77
N TYR A 133 7.14 -0.09 4.32
CA TYR A 133 5.92 -0.36 3.57
C TYR A 133 5.75 0.68 2.45
N GLU A 134 5.93 1.96 2.77
CA GLU A 134 5.88 3.03 1.79
C GLU A 134 6.90 2.83 0.67
N ALA A 135 8.12 2.43 1.01
CA ALA A 135 9.16 2.15 0.02
C ALA A 135 8.82 0.95 -0.86
N ALA A 136 8.26 -0.11 -0.26
CA ALA A 136 7.84 -1.31 -1.01
C ALA A 136 6.73 -0.96 -2.00
N LEU A 137 5.73 -0.17 -1.59
CA LEU A 137 4.68 0.30 -2.48
C LEU A 137 5.24 1.20 -3.59
N ALA A 138 6.15 2.11 -3.25
CA ALA A 138 6.80 2.99 -4.22
C ALA A 138 7.57 2.21 -5.28
N ASN A 139 8.16 1.09 -4.90
CA ASN A 139 8.90 0.22 -5.84
C ASN A 139 7.98 -0.43 -6.88
N THR A 140 6.67 -0.44 -6.69
CA THR A 140 5.72 -0.95 -7.70
C THR A 140 5.45 0.05 -8.82
N ARG A 141 5.92 1.30 -8.69
CA ARG A 141 5.58 2.40 -9.62
C ARG A 141 5.74 2.02 -11.08
N ASP A 142 6.83 1.38 -11.44
CA ASP A 142 7.14 1.04 -12.83
C ASP A 142 6.30 -0.12 -13.38
N TYR A 143 5.59 -0.84 -12.53
CA TYR A 143 4.76 -1.97 -12.93
C TYR A 143 3.29 -1.59 -13.17
N TRP A 144 2.88 -0.40 -12.76
CA TRP A 144 1.55 0.10 -13.04
C TRP A 144 1.48 0.59 -14.47
N GLU A 145 0.49 0.11 -15.19
CA GLU A 145 0.24 0.48 -16.57
C GLU A 145 -1.07 1.24 -16.68
N ARG A 146 -1.09 2.27 -17.50
CA ARG A 146 -2.31 3.04 -17.72
C ARG A 146 -3.30 2.23 -18.54
N VAL A 147 -4.55 2.22 -18.09
CA VAL A 147 -5.65 1.54 -18.80
C VAL A 147 -6.11 2.35 -20.01
#